data_3bc001f783b7a59dc44c81cd1c39b207
#
_entry.id   3bc001f783b7a59dc44c81cd1c39b207
#
_cell.length_a   1.000
_cell.length_b   1.000
_cell.length_c   1.000
_cell.angle_alpha   90.00
_cell.angle_beta   90.00
_cell.angle_gamma   90.00
#
_symmetry.space_group_name_H-M   'P 1'
#
loop_
_entity.id
_entity.type
_entity.pdbx_description
1 polymer ?
#
loop_
_entity_poly.entity_id
_entity_poly.type
_entity_poly.pdbx_seq_one_letter_code
_entity_poly.pdbx_strand_id
1 'polypeptide(L)'
;WVGVNAKPMEQEVFAAFLEEHAAELAAPMDGERSEYERLFNEKMATPSEVVSLSRHLEVFVSARAKQGVRLQTGERTVEFTEEHQNSKGEAVVIPGIFMVSVAAFVDGDAVRIPARLRYRIAGGDIKWFYQLYRWEFFLREQVERDLGTAAGATELPAFEGAPEA
;
A
#
# COMPACT_ATOMS: atom_id res chain seq x y z
N TRP A 1 -10.04 -4.40 0.76
CA TRP A 1 -8.80 -3.95 0.12
C TRP A 1 -8.85 -4.05 -1.43
N VAL A 2 -9.12 -5.20 -1.99
CA VAL A 2 -9.10 -5.39 -3.46
C VAL A 2 -10.13 -4.49 -4.16
N GLY A 3 -11.33 -4.33 -3.61
CA GLY A 3 -12.40 -3.53 -4.20
C GLY A 3 -12.08 -2.05 -4.43
N VAL A 4 -11.17 -1.48 -3.64
CA VAL A 4 -10.71 -0.08 -3.74
C VAL A 4 -9.23 0.05 -4.10
N ASN A 5 -8.57 -1.06 -4.46
CA ASN A 5 -7.18 -1.07 -4.92
C ASN A 5 -6.97 -0.11 -6.09
N ALA A 6 -5.96 0.73 -6.00
CA ALA A 6 -5.59 1.77 -6.98
C ALA A 6 -6.68 2.85 -7.23
N LYS A 7 -7.74 2.91 -6.43
CA LYS A 7 -8.76 3.95 -6.54
C LYS A 7 -8.41 5.14 -5.64
N PRO A 8 -8.32 6.36 -6.19
CA PRO A 8 -8.05 7.54 -5.40
C PRO A 8 -9.21 7.89 -4.47
N MET A 9 -8.88 8.24 -3.24
CA MET A 9 -9.79 8.65 -2.18
C MET A 9 -9.40 10.02 -1.65
N GLU A 10 -10.36 10.80 -1.20
CA GLU A 10 -10.12 12.02 -0.42
C GLU A 10 -9.39 11.66 0.88
N GLN A 11 -8.65 12.58 1.45
CA GLN A 11 -7.84 12.31 2.65
C GLN A 11 -8.67 11.77 3.80
N GLU A 12 -9.82 12.38 4.09
CA GLU A 12 -10.72 11.96 5.16
C GLU A 12 -11.28 10.54 4.91
N VAL A 13 -11.64 10.23 3.65
CA VAL A 13 -12.15 8.91 3.26
C VAL A 13 -11.05 7.86 3.40
N PHE A 14 -9.83 8.18 3.00
CA PHE A 14 -8.69 7.28 3.13
C PHE A 14 -8.32 7.05 4.59
N ALA A 15 -8.33 8.08 5.43
CA ALA A 15 -8.10 7.96 6.86
C ALA A 15 -9.15 7.07 7.54
N ALA A 16 -10.43 7.32 7.26
CA ALA A 16 -11.53 6.49 7.78
C ALA A 16 -11.40 5.03 7.32
N PHE A 17 -11.06 4.78 6.06
CA PHE A 17 -10.80 3.44 5.54
C PHE A 17 -9.68 2.73 6.30
N LEU A 18 -8.55 3.40 6.55
CA LEU A 18 -7.44 2.80 7.30
C LEU A 18 -7.79 2.54 8.77
N GLU A 19 -8.62 3.37 9.38
CA GLU A 19 -9.09 3.17 10.74
C GLU A 19 -10.02 1.96 10.86
N GLU A 20 -10.97 1.83 9.94
CA GLU A 20 -11.86 0.69 9.85
C GLU A 20 -11.10 -0.64 9.68
N HIS A 21 -10.00 -0.59 8.91
CA HIS A 21 -9.17 -1.75 8.59
C HIS A 21 -7.87 -1.82 9.42
N ALA A 22 -7.80 -1.12 10.54
CA ALA A 22 -6.58 -1.03 11.34
C ALA A 22 -6.07 -2.39 11.85
N ALA A 23 -6.98 -3.34 12.13
CA ALA A 23 -6.64 -4.71 12.54
C ALA A 23 -5.95 -5.53 11.43
N GLU A 24 -6.11 -5.12 10.19
CA GLU A 24 -5.52 -5.75 9.01
C GLU A 24 -4.19 -5.10 8.60
N LEU A 25 -3.78 -4.02 9.25
CA LEU A 25 -2.46 -3.44 9.07
C LEU A 25 -1.44 -4.20 9.92
N ALA A 26 -0.33 -4.61 9.32
CA ALA A 26 0.71 -5.37 9.99
C ALA A 26 2.02 -4.60 10.08
N ALA A 27 2.72 -4.74 11.22
CA ALA A 27 4.08 -4.27 11.33
C ALA A 27 4.98 -5.10 10.40
N PRO A 28 5.87 -4.48 9.60
CA PRO A 28 6.79 -5.20 8.74
C PRO A 28 7.78 -6.01 9.57
N MET A 29 8.07 -7.24 9.13
CA MET A 29 9.17 -8.05 9.66
C MET A 29 10.51 -7.57 9.06
N ASP A 30 11.62 -7.86 9.72
CA ASP A 30 12.95 -7.41 9.27
C ASP A 30 13.29 -7.88 7.84
N GLY A 31 12.93 -9.13 7.50
CA GLY A 31 13.10 -9.68 6.16
C GLY A 31 12.26 -8.94 5.11
N GLU A 32 10.99 -8.70 5.41
CA GLU A 32 10.08 -7.95 4.53
C GLU A 32 10.56 -6.51 4.33
N ARG A 33 10.98 -5.86 5.42
CA ARG A 33 11.53 -4.50 5.35
C ARG A 33 12.72 -4.45 4.42
N SER A 34 13.71 -5.33 4.62
CA SER A 34 14.93 -5.37 3.82
C SER A 34 14.64 -5.67 2.34
N GLU A 35 13.71 -6.57 2.06
CA GLU A 35 13.33 -6.94 0.70
C GLU A 35 12.59 -5.82 -0.02
N TYR A 36 11.49 -5.33 0.58
CA TYR A 36 10.61 -4.39 -0.11
C TYR A 36 11.15 -2.96 -0.14
N GLU A 37 11.87 -2.50 0.88
CA GLU A 37 12.55 -1.21 0.82
C GLU A 37 13.60 -1.20 -0.31
N ARG A 38 14.34 -2.30 -0.50
CA ARG A 38 15.27 -2.44 -1.60
C ARG A 38 14.56 -2.53 -2.96
N LEU A 39 13.48 -3.32 -3.04
CA LEU A 39 12.75 -3.54 -4.30
C LEU A 39 12.11 -2.26 -4.83
N PHE A 40 11.52 -1.47 -3.95
CA PHE A 40 10.78 -0.27 -4.32
C PHE A 40 11.59 1.02 -4.16
N ASN A 41 12.75 0.95 -3.51
CA ASN A 41 13.55 2.11 -3.12
C ASN A 41 12.74 3.13 -2.29
N GLU A 42 11.88 2.64 -1.40
CA GLU A 42 10.97 3.42 -0.57
C GLU A 42 10.97 2.86 0.87
N LYS A 43 10.64 3.70 1.85
CA LYS A 43 10.56 3.29 3.25
C LYS A 43 9.26 2.56 3.55
N MET A 44 9.33 1.55 4.42
CA MET A 44 8.17 0.86 4.96
C MET A 44 7.67 1.56 6.22
N ALA A 45 6.36 1.78 6.26
CA ALA A 45 5.64 2.30 7.42
C ALA A 45 5.19 1.19 8.37
N THR A 46 5.16 1.53 9.65
CA THR A 46 4.38 0.79 10.65
C THR A 46 2.89 1.13 10.53
N PRO A 47 1.97 0.32 11.07
CA PRO A 47 0.55 0.65 11.09
C PRO A 47 0.23 2.03 11.66
N SER A 48 0.86 2.40 12.78
CA SER A 48 0.65 3.70 13.42
C SER A 48 1.12 4.87 12.56
N GLU A 49 2.23 4.70 11.84
CA GLU A 49 2.73 5.73 10.92
C GLU A 49 1.78 5.95 9.74
N VAL A 50 1.24 4.89 9.13
CA VAL A 50 0.29 5.00 8.01
C VAL A 50 -0.98 5.72 8.44
N VAL A 51 -1.57 5.31 9.58
CA VAL A 51 -2.79 5.94 10.11
C VAL A 51 -2.54 7.39 10.50
N SER A 52 -1.44 7.68 11.17
CA SER A 52 -1.09 9.05 11.55
C SER A 52 -0.88 9.95 10.33
N LEU A 53 -0.18 9.43 9.33
CA LEU A 53 0.09 10.14 8.07
C LEU A 53 -1.21 10.49 7.34
N SER A 54 -2.13 9.56 7.22
CA SER A 54 -3.41 9.77 6.53
C SER A 54 -4.27 10.86 7.16
N ARG A 55 -4.16 11.06 8.47
CA ARG A 55 -4.91 12.08 9.22
C ARG A 55 -4.26 13.47 9.20
N HIS A 56 -2.95 13.53 9.23
CA HIS A 56 -2.23 14.76 9.60
C HIS A 56 -1.30 15.31 8.52
N LEU A 57 -1.23 14.68 7.35
CA LEU A 57 -0.38 15.18 6.28
C LEU A 57 -1.01 16.44 5.65
N GLU A 58 -0.43 17.59 5.96
CA GLU A 58 -0.64 18.80 5.21
C GLU A 58 0.45 18.92 4.14
N VAL A 59 0.07 18.83 2.87
CA VAL A 59 1.01 19.04 1.78
C VAL A 59 0.95 20.49 1.37
N PHE A 60 1.97 21.24 1.73
CA PHE A 60 2.18 22.58 1.17
C PHE A 60 2.86 22.40 -0.20
N VAL A 61 2.09 22.56 -1.25
CA VAL A 61 2.63 22.58 -2.61
C VAL A 61 3.29 23.94 -2.85
N SER A 62 4.51 24.10 -2.41
CA SER A 62 5.37 25.11 -3.00
C SER A 62 5.93 24.57 -4.30
N ALA A 63 5.17 24.68 -5.37
CA ALA A 63 5.63 24.35 -6.71
C ALA A 63 6.74 25.32 -7.14
N ARG A 64 7.95 25.10 -6.69
CA ARG A 64 9.15 25.67 -7.33
C ARG A 64 9.46 24.78 -8.53
N ALA A 65 8.95 25.20 -9.69
CA ALA A 65 9.43 24.67 -10.96
C ALA A 65 10.93 25.00 -11.07
N LYS A 66 11.81 24.04 -10.76
CA LYS A 66 13.21 24.13 -11.21
C LYS A 66 13.18 23.95 -12.72
N GLN A 67 13.61 24.96 -13.47
CA GLN A 67 13.84 24.84 -14.90
C GLN A 67 14.88 23.74 -15.12
N GLY A 68 14.42 22.57 -15.53
CA GLY A 68 15.29 21.43 -15.84
C GLY A 68 16.20 21.74 -17.00
N VAL A 69 17.38 21.14 -16.97
CA VAL A 69 18.39 21.18 -18.01
C VAL A 69 17.79 20.69 -19.32
N ARG A 70 17.99 21.45 -20.39
CA ARG A 70 17.58 21.11 -21.74
C ARG A 70 18.41 19.90 -22.20
N LEU A 71 17.78 18.72 -22.28
CA LEU A 71 18.42 17.57 -22.91
C LEU A 71 18.56 17.83 -24.42
N GLN A 72 19.59 17.28 -25.04
CA GLN A 72 19.86 17.43 -26.50
C GLN A 72 18.70 16.93 -27.40
N THR A 73 17.76 16.18 -26.86
CA THR A 73 16.55 15.68 -27.54
C THR A 73 15.41 16.71 -27.61
N GLY A 74 15.55 17.89 -27.04
CA GLY A 74 14.51 18.91 -27.07
C GLY A 74 13.35 18.74 -26.09
N GLU A 75 13.33 17.67 -25.31
CA GLU A 75 12.33 17.42 -24.26
C GLU A 75 12.68 18.23 -22.99
N ARG A 76 11.69 18.91 -22.43
CA ARG A 76 11.81 19.60 -21.14
C ARG A 76 11.34 18.66 -20.05
N THR A 77 12.26 18.16 -19.23
CA THR A 77 11.92 17.51 -17.97
C THR A 77 11.65 18.59 -16.93
N VAL A 78 10.41 18.68 -16.46
CA VAL A 78 10.04 19.55 -15.33
C VAL A 78 10.11 18.68 -14.08
N GLU A 79 11.13 18.88 -13.25
CA GLU A 79 11.19 18.29 -11.91
C GLU A 79 10.41 19.19 -10.94
N PHE A 80 9.36 18.64 -10.35
CA PHE A 80 8.67 19.23 -9.23
C PHE A 80 9.32 18.72 -7.95
N THR A 81 9.83 19.62 -7.14
CA THR A 81 10.27 19.26 -5.78
C THR A 81 9.06 19.48 -4.86
N GLU A 82 8.50 18.37 -4.37
CA GLU A 82 7.44 18.41 -3.36
C GLU A 82 8.11 18.45 -1.98
N GLU A 83 7.86 19.50 -1.22
CA GLU A 83 8.25 19.58 0.17
C GLU A 83 7.04 19.19 1.02
N HIS A 84 7.15 18.10 1.75
CA HIS A 84 6.13 17.65 2.69
C HIS A 84 6.46 18.16 4.09
N GLN A 85 5.52 18.83 4.69
CA GLN A 85 5.65 19.34 6.04
C GLN A 85 4.49 18.82 6.90
N ASN A 86 4.75 18.61 8.18
CA ASN A 86 3.70 18.36 9.15
C ASN A 86 3.06 19.70 9.59
N SER A 87 2.02 19.63 10.41
CA SER A 87 1.35 20.80 10.99
C SER A 87 2.27 21.76 11.79
N LYS A 88 3.51 21.34 12.08
CA LYS A 88 4.54 22.14 12.73
C LYS A 88 5.58 22.72 11.77
N GLY A 89 5.44 22.48 10.46
CA GLY A 89 6.38 22.95 9.44
C GLY A 89 7.67 22.12 9.33
N GLU A 90 7.73 20.93 9.93
CA GLU A 90 8.87 20.02 9.84
C GLU A 90 8.76 19.17 8.59
N ALA A 91 9.89 18.94 7.90
CA ALA A 91 9.93 18.05 6.74
C ALA A 91 9.55 16.61 7.12
N VAL A 92 8.59 16.03 6.43
CA VAL A 92 8.11 14.66 6.66
C VAL A 92 8.54 13.76 5.51
N VAL A 93 9.18 12.64 5.84
CA VAL A 93 9.43 11.58 4.88
C VAL A 93 8.17 10.72 4.79
N ILE A 94 7.51 10.76 3.64
CA ILE A 94 6.34 9.91 3.39
C ILE A 94 6.84 8.49 3.09
N PRO A 95 6.49 7.48 3.91
CA PRO A 95 6.79 6.10 3.57
C PRO A 95 5.97 5.68 2.35
N GLY A 96 6.60 4.94 1.45
CA GLY A 96 5.96 4.50 0.20
C GLY A 96 5.35 3.11 0.27
N ILE A 97 5.49 2.38 1.39
CA ILE A 97 5.07 0.98 1.52
C ILE A 97 4.49 0.74 2.92
N PHE A 98 3.48 -0.10 3.00
CA PHE A 98 2.98 -0.67 4.26
C PHE A 98 2.54 -2.13 4.05
N MET A 99 2.33 -2.88 5.14
CA MET A 99 1.89 -4.27 5.08
C MET A 99 0.42 -4.41 5.42
N VAL A 100 -0.29 -5.18 4.61
CA VAL A 100 -1.64 -5.66 4.88
C VAL A 100 -1.56 -7.14 5.25
N SER A 101 -2.31 -7.57 6.25
CA SER A 101 -2.38 -8.95 6.71
C SER A 101 -3.85 -9.36 6.81
N VAL A 102 -4.31 -10.17 5.88
CA VAL A 102 -5.71 -10.56 5.73
C VAL A 102 -5.83 -12.07 5.51
N ALA A 103 -6.83 -12.70 6.09
CA ALA A 103 -7.12 -14.10 5.83
C ALA A 103 -7.86 -14.26 4.49
N ALA A 104 -7.50 -15.28 3.72
CA ALA A 104 -8.20 -15.64 2.49
C ALA A 104 -9.56 -16.28 2.78
N PHE A 105 -9.65 -17.04 3.87
CA PHE A 105 -10.85 -17.72 4.35
C PHE A 105 -11.14 -17.34 5.80
N VAL A 106 -12.40 -17.48 6.21
CA VAL A 106 -12.80 -17.33 7.62
C VAL A 106 -12.01 -18.35 8.46
N ASP A 107 -11.43 -17.88 9.55
CA ASP A 107 -10.58 -18.66 10.46
C ASP A 107 -9.30 -19.25 9.81
N GLY A 108 -8.96 -18.85 8.58
CA GLY A 108 -7.72 -19.21 7.91
C GLY A 108 -6.52 -18.37 8.36
N ASP A 109 -5.33 -18.81 7.99
CA ASP A 109 -4.10 -18.07 8.22
C ASP A 109 -4.08 -16.77 7.43
N ALA A 110 -3.55 -15.70 8.03
CA ALA A 110 -3.43 -14.42 7.38
C ALA A 110 -2.28 -14.42 6.35
N VAL A 111 -2.59 -13.96 5.14
CA VAL A 111 -1.61 -13.67 4.10
C VAL A 111 -1.11 -12.23 4.23
N ARG A 112 0.19 -12.05 4.10
CA ARG A 112 0.84 -10.74 4.21
C ARG A 112 1.14 -10.20 2.82
N ILE A 113 0.57 -9.03 2.52
CA ILE A 113 0.62 -8.42 1.19
C ILE A 113 1.22 -7.01 1.31
N PRO A 114 2.36 -6.71 0.66
CA PRO A 114 2.87 -5.35 0.64
C PRO A 114 1.98 -4.45 -0.22
N ALA A 115 1.68 -3.26 0.28
CA ALA A 115 0.90 -2.24 -0.37
C ALA A 115 1.76 -0.98 -0.59
N ARG A 116 1.81 -0.48 -1.81
CA ARG A 116 2.48 0.78 -2.12
C ARG A 116 1.52 1.92 -1.80
N LEU A 117 1.93 2.81 -0.89
CA LEU A 117 1.20 4.03 -0.60
C LEU A 117 1.49 5.06 -1.68
N ARG A 118 0.45 5.64 -2.22
CA ARG A 118 0.53 6.65 -3.28
C ARG A 118 -0.41 7.82 -2.98
N TYR A 119 -0.03 8.96 -3.49
CA TYR A 119 -0.90 10.14 -3.50
C TYR A 119 -0.74 10.90 -4.81
N ARG A 120 -1.68 11.74 -5.11
CA ARG A 120 -1.60 12.73 -6.17
C ARG A 120 -2.29 14.00 -5.73
N ILE A 121 -1.81 15.12 -6.23
CA ILE A 121 -2.42 16.42 -5.99
C ILE A 121 -3.27 16.77 -7.21
N ALA A 122 -4.55 17.06 -6.97
CA ALA A 122 -5.49 17.44 -8.01
C ALA A 122 -6.37 18.59 -7.51
N GLY A 123 -6.32 19.74 -8.19
CA GLY A 123 -7.12 20.91 -7.83
C GLY A 123 -6.77 21.57 -6.49
N GLY A 124 -5.58 21.27 -5.93
CA GLY A 124 -5.17 21.74 -4.60
C GLY A 124 -5.44 20.72 -3.48
N ASP A 125 -6.15 19.64 -3.77
CA ASP A 125 -6.48 18.58 -2.82
C ASP A 125 -5.57 17.36 -3.00
N ILE A 126 -5.31 16.65 -1.90
CA ILE A 126 -4.57 15.39 -1.91
C ILE A 126 -5.54 14.24 -2.08
N LYS A 127 -5.28 13.39 -3.07
CA LYS A 127 -5.98 12.13 -3.25
C LYS A 127 -5.04 11.00 -2.91
N TRP A 128 -5.39 10.20 -1.91
CA TRP A 128 -4.65 9.03 -1.50
C TRP A 128 -5.14 7.79 -2.20
N PHE A 129 -4.23 6.85 -2.48
CA PHE A 129 -4.56 5.50 -2.91
C PHE A 129 -3.43 4.55 -2.55
N TYR A 130 -3.71 3.27 -2.54
CA TYR A 130 -2.70 2.24 -2.42
C TYR A 130 -2.75 1.28 -3.60
N GLN A 131 -1.66 0.56 -3.81
CA GLN A 131 -1.55 -0.48 -4.82
C GLN A 131 -1.01 -1.74 -4.14
N LEU A 132 -1.87 -2.76 -4.03
CA LEU A 132 -1.46 -4.07 -3.51
C LEU A 132 -0.48 -4.72 -4.49
N TYR A 133 0.72 -5.05 -4.00
CA TYR A 133 1.75 -5.65 -4.84
C TYR A 133 1.54 -7.15 -4.97
N ARG A 134 1.37 -7.62 -6.21
CA ARG A 134 1.21 -9.04 -6.56
C ARG A 134 0.20 -9.78 -5.68
N TRP A 135 -0.86 -9.13 -5.27
CA TRP A 135 -1.82 -9.69 -4.31
C TRP A 135 -2.46 -11.00 -4.80
N GLU A 136 -2.70 -11.15 -6.11
CA GLU A 136 -3.24 -12.38 -6.70
C GLU A 136 -2.28 -13.56 -6.49
N PHE A 137 -0.97 -13.31 -6.59
CA PHE A 137 0.04 -14.33 -6.35
C PHE A 137 0.05 -14.77 -4.89
N PHE A 138 0.11 -13.83 -3.95
CA PHE A 138 0.09 -14.15 -2.52
C PHE A 138 -1.21 -14.83 -2.09
N LEU A 139 -2.34 -14.39 -2.62
CA LEU A 139 -3.63 -15.01 -2.36
C LEU A 139 -3.67 -16.46 -2.88
N ARG A 140 -3.19 -16.70 -4.10
CA ARG A 140 -3.15 -18.05 -4.68
C ARG A 140 -2.26 -19.00 -3.87
N GLU A 141 -1.08 -18.57 -3.47
CA GLU A 141 -0.21 -19.38 -2.61
C GLU A 141 -0.87 -19.73 -1.28
N GLN A 142 -1.65 -18.80 -0.71
CA GLN A 142 -2.39 -19.06 0.53
C GLN A 142 -3.51 -20.07 0.30
N VAL A 143 -4.30 -19.90 -0.76
CA VAL A 143 -5.37 -20.84 -1.13
C VAL A 143 -4.81 -22.25 -1.32
N GLU A 144 -3.70 -22.41 -2.03
CA GLU A 144 -3.03 -23.70 -2.23
C GLU A 144 -2.60 -24.33 -0.89
N ARG A 145 -2.05 -23.54 0.04
CA ARG A 145 -1.68 -24.02 1.38
C ARG A 145 -2.90 -24.45 2.19
N ASP A 146 -3.96 -23.65 2.19
CA ASP A 146 -5.18 -23.93 2.93
C ASP A 146 -5.88 -25.19 2.40
N LEU A 147 -5.94 -25.37 1.07
CA LEU A 147 -6.43 -26.59 0.44
C LEU A 147 -5.60 -27.83 0.81
N GLY A 148 -4.27 -27.68 0.81
CA GLY A 148 -3.36 -28.75 1.27
C GLY A 148 -3.59 -29.14 2.73
N THR A 149 -3.79 -28.14 3.60
CA THR A 149 -4.11 -28.36 5.02
C THR A 149 -5.46 -29.07 5.19
N ALA A 150 -6.50 -28.64 4.45
CA ALA A 150 -7.81 -29.26 4.48
C ALA A 150 -7.78 -30.70 3.96
N ALA A 151 -7.08 -30.97 2.86
CA ALA A 151 -6.90 -32.32 2.33
C ALA A 151 -6.18 -33.24 3.32
N GLY A 152 -5.13 -32.71 3.98
CA GLY A 152 -4.38 -33.48 5.00
C GLY A 152 -5.21 -33.76 6.25
N ALA A 153 -6.03 -32.81 6.71
CA ALA A 153 -6.85 -32.96 7.91
C ALA A 153 -8.06 -33.90 7.70
N THR A 154 -8.60 -33.93 6.48
CA THR A 154 -9.80 -34.72 6.14
C THR A 154 -9.49 -36.07 5.49
N GLU A 155 -8.27 -36.26 5.02
CA GLU A 155 -7.86 -37.37 4.16
C GLU A 155 -8.69 -37.47 2.84
N LEU A 156 -9.32 -36.38 2.45
CA LEU A 156 -10.09 -36.24 1.22
C LEU A 156 -9.39 -35.32 0.24
N PRO A 157 -9.56 -35.54 -1.09
CA PRO A 157 -9.03 -34.62 -2.07
C PRO A 157 -9.74 -33.25 -1.99
N ALA A 158 -8.97 -32.17 -1.99
CA ALA A 158 -9.48 -30.80 -2.05
C ALA A 158 -9.19 -30.22 -3.43
N PHE A 159 -10.15 -29.48 -3.99
CA PHE A 159 -10.04 -28.86 -5.31
C PHE A 159 -10.46 -27.40 -5.26
N GLU A 160 -9.74 -26.56 -6.00
CA GLU A 160 -10.16 -25.20 -6.28
C GLU A 160 -11.17 -25.24 -7.45
N GLY A 161 -12.36 -24.68 -7.25
CA GLY A 161 -13.38 -24.59 -8.29
C GLY A 161 -14.76 -24.22 -7.74
N ALA A 162 -15.71 -24.08 -8.66
CA ALA A 162 -17.12 -23.94 -8.28
C ALA A 162 -17.70 -25.31 -7.91
N PRO A 163 -18.59 -25.38 -6.89
CA PRO A 163 -19.31 -26.61 -6.60
C PRO A 163 -20.08 -27.08 -7.85
N GLU A 164 -20.06 -28.36 -8.11
CA GLU A 164 -20.96 -28.94 -9.13
C GLU A 164 -22.40 -28.75 -8.69
N ALA A 165 -23.27 -28.30 -9.61
CA ALA A 165 -24.68 -28.06 -9.37
C ALA A 165 -25.48 -29.39 -9.35
#